data_44b88eefdde62fe861c8ba2b64a7ebbe
#
_entry.id   44b88eefdde62fe861c8ba2b64a7ebbe
#
_cell.length_a   1.000
_cell.length_b   1.000
_cell.length_c   1.000
_cell.angle_alpha   90.00
_cell.angle_beta   90.00
_cell.angle_gamma   90.00
#
_symmetry.space_group_name_H-M   'P 1'
#
loop_
_entity.id
_entity.type
_entity.pdbx_description
1 polymer ?
#
loop_
_entity_poly.entity_id
_entity_poly.type
_entity_poly.pdbx_seq_one_letter_code
_entity_poly.pdbx_strand_id
1 'polypeptide(L)' 'MNKTAEMKFTKEQWASSQKYKDKPDLIEALLVDGESYTEKQVDKIIKDYLTKEV' A
#
# COMPACT_ATOMS: atom_id res chain seq x y z
N MET A 1 -8.19 1.94 21.07
CA MET A 1 -8.20 1.91 20.65
C MET A 1 -8.33 1.59 19.88
N ASN A 2 -8.43 1.44 19.36
CA ASN A 2 -8.52 1.20 18.57
C ASN A 2 -8.51 0.64 17.88
N LYS A 3 -8.46 0.15 17.67
CA LYS A 3 -8.47 -0.41 17.06
C LYS A 3 -8.74 -0.51 16.06
N THR A 4 -8.65 -0.20 15.80
CA THR A 4 -8.98 -0.08 14.88
C THR A 4 -8.77 -0.83 13.88
N ALA A 5 -9.18 -1.08 13.25
CA ALA A 5 -9.16 -1.84 12.28
C ALA A 5 -8.05 -1.83 11.46
N GLU A 6 -7.08 -2.42 11.72
CA GLU A 6 -6.04 -2.48 10.86
C GLU A 6 -6.28 -3.61 9.98
N MET A 7 -6.99 -3.55 8.92
CA MET A 7 -7.21 -4.64 8.01
C MET A 7 -6.07 -4.74 7.07
N LYS A 8 -5.54 -5.91 6.87
CA LYS A 8 -4.45 -6.13 5.96
C LYS A 8 -4.97 -6.71 4.67
N PHE A 9 -4.48 -6.22 3.56
CA PHE A 9 -4.88 -6.72 2.25
C PHE A 9 -3.64 -7.04 1.44
N THR A 10 -3.79 -7.90 0.47
CA THR A 10 -2.65 -8.30 -0.34
C THR A 10 -2.35 -7.23 -1.37
N LYS A 11 -1.21 -7.36 -2.01
CA LYS A 11 -0.79 -6.42 -3.02
C LYS A 11 -1.86 -6.30 -4.10
N GLU A 12 -2.40 -7.41 -4.52
CA GLU A 12 -3.40 -7.39 -5.52
C GLU A 12 -4.62 -6.61 -5.09
N GLN A 13 -5.04 -6.74 -3.89
CA GLN A 13 -6.18 -6.03 -3.38
C GLN A 13 -5.90 -4.54 -3.28
N TRP A 14 -4.70 -4.18 -2.91
CA TRP A 14 -4.37 -2.78 -2.82
C TRP A 14 -4.29 -2.15 -4.21
N ALA A 15 -3.82 -2.89 -5.18
CA ALA A 15 -3.72 -2.38 -6.53
C ALA A 15 -5.11 -2.12 -7.12
N SER A 16 -6.10 -2.87 -6.66
CA SER A 16 -7.45 -2.68 -7.15
C SER A 16 -8.24 -1.73 -6.27
N SER A 17 -7.64 -1.26 -5.20
CA SER A 17 -8.35 -0.45 -4.26
C SER A 17 -8.68 0.89 -4.87
N GLN A 18 -9.76 1.49 -4.46
CA GLN A 18 -10.14 2.72 -4.97
C GLN A 18 -9.15 3.80 -4.65
N LYS A 19 -8.52 3.72 -3.53
CA LYS A 19 -7.57 4.71 -3.10
C LYS A 19 -6.34 4.74 -3.99
N TYR A 20 -5.92 3.61 -4.49
CA TYR A 20 -4.72 3.56 -5.30
C TYR A 20 -4.97 3.15 -6.74
N LYS A 21 -6.19 3.19 -7.18
CA LYS A 21 -6.46 2.73 -8.50
C LYS A 21 -5.81 3.60 -9.56
N ASP A 22 -5.42 4.79 -9.23
CA ASP A 22 -4.77 5.64 -10.20
C ASP A 22 -3.29 5.31 -10.29
N LYS A 23 -2.77 4.57 -9.34
CA LYS A 23 -1.36 4.27 -9.35
C LYS A 23 -1.11 2.79 -9.13
N PRO A 24 -1.69 1.94 -9.91
CA PRO A 24 -1.50 0.50 -9.70
C PRO A 24 -0.05 0.09 -9.92
N ASP A 25 0.66 0.81 -10.76
CA ASP A 25 2.04 0.48 -11.02
C ASP A 25 2.90 0.66 -9.78
N LEU A 26 2.60 1.67 -9.00
CA LEU A 26 3.36 1.91 -7.79
C LEU A 26 3.11 0.79 -6.82
N ILE A 27 1.89 0.36 -6.68
CA ILE A 27 1.55 -0.71 -5.75
C ILE A 27 2.25 -1.98 -6.19
N GLU A 28 2.24 -2.27 -7.46
CA GLU A 28 2.87 -3.46 -7.94
C GLU A 28 4.38 -3.41 -7.79
N ALA A 29 4.95 -2.27 -7.90
CA ALA A 29 6.38 -2.14 -7.78
C ALA A 29 6.86 -2.12 -6.33
N LEU A 30 6.07 -1.56 -5.46
CA LEU A 30 6.49 -1.40 -4.08
C LEU A 30 6.06 -2.52 -3.14
N LEU A 31 4.98 -3.17 -3.40
CA LEU A 31 4.53 -4.22 -2.52
C LEU A 31 5.00 -5.59 -3.02
N VAL A 32 5.15 -6.50 -2.10
CA VAL A 32 5.62 -7.83 -2.45
C VAL A 32 4.45 -8.78 -2.61
N ASP A 33 4.48 -9.58 -3.65
CA ASP A 33 3.44 -10.52 -3.92
C ASP A 33 3.37 -11.53 -2.81
N GLY A 34 2.24 -11.86 -2.35
CA GLY A 34 2.10 -12.85 -1.28
C GLY A 34 2.12 -12.25 0.11
N GLU A 35 2.41 -10.98 0.22
CA GLU A 35 2.43 -10.34 1.53
C GLU A 35 1.19 -9.52 1.71
N SER A 36 0.82 -9.26 2.96
CA SER A 36 -0.33 -8.44 3.26
C SER A 36 0.13 -7.16 3.92
N TYR A 37 -0.57 -6.10 3.68
CA TYR A 37 -0.17 -4.80 4.23
C TYR A 37 -1.39 -4.05 4.75
N THR A 38 -1.19 -3.19 5.72
CA THR A 38 -2.27 -2.35 6.22
C THR A 38 -2.21 -1.04 5.45
N GLU A 39 -3.22 -0.26 5.56
CA GLU A 39 -3.27 1.01 4.86
C GLU A 39 -2.13 1.90 5.29
N LYS A 40 -1.81 1.90 6.57
CA LYS A 40 -0.72 2.70 7.05
C LYS A 40 0.58 2.26 6.45
N GLN A 41 0.79 0.98 6.33
CA GLN A 41 2.02 0.46 5.77
C GLN A 41 2.16 0.85 4.31
N VAL A 42 1.08 0.73 3.55
CA VAL A 42 1.14 1.06 2.13
C VAL A 42 1.40 2.55 1.97
N ASP A 43 0.74 3.35 2.77
CA ASP A 43 0.90 4.78 2.70
C ASP A 43 2.35 5.17 3.01
N LYS A 44 2.93 4.56 4.03
CA LYS A 44 4.28 4.85 4.39
C LYS A 44 5.25 4.43 3.29
N ILE A 45 5.02 3.28 2.69
CA ILE A 45 5.88 2.78 1.64
C ILE A 45 5.86 3.75 0.45
N ILE A 46 4.68 4.20 0.08
CA ILE A 46 4.57 5.11 -1.04
C ILE A 46 5.20 6.46 -0.74
N LYS A 47 4.96 6.96 0.45
CA LYS A 47 5.51 8.22 0.83
C LYS A 47 7.02 8.15 0.86
N ASP A 48 7.55 7.07 1.37
CA ASP A 48 8.96 6.88 1.43
C ASP A 48 9.54 6.84 0.03
N TYR A 49 8.86 6.20 -0.89
CA TYR A 49 9.34 6.09 -2.24
C TYR A 49 9.35 7.47 -2.90
N LEU A 50 8.32 8.24 -2.71
CA LEU A 50 8.24 9.54 -3.33
C LEU A 50 9.23 10.55 -2.76
N THR A 51 9.53 10.45 -1.49
CA THR A 51 10.44 11.41 -0.92
C THR A 51 11.87 11.01 -1.06
N LYS A 52 12.15 9.73 -1.36
CA LYS A 52 13.47 9.36 -1.44
C LYS A 52 14.08 9.77 -2.66
N GLU A 53 13.59 10.38 -3.51
CA GLU A 53 14.13 10.70 -4.67
C GLU A 53 15.02 11.71 -4.60
N VAL A 54 15.49 12.23 -4.25
CA VAL A 54 16.38 13.19 -4.21
C VAL A 54 17.50 12.98 -4.64
#